data_663707b2e5f4ea8c29a0ee0bf1900a60
#
_entry.id   663707b2e5f4ea8c29a0ee0bf1900a60
#
_cell.length_a   1.000
_cell.length_b   1.000
_cell.length_c   1.000
_cell.angle_alpha   90.00
_cell.angle_beta   90.00
_cell.angle_gamma   90.00
#
_symmetry.space_group_name_H-M   'P 1'
#
loop_
_entity.id
_entity.type
_entity.pdbx_description
1 polymer ?
#
loop_
_entity_poly.entity_id
_entity_poly.type
_entity_poly.pdbx_seq_one_letter_code
_entity_poly.pdbx_strand_id
1 'polypeptide(L)'
;MGLYDWDRMKAEEITDLYQRKVAIGESITLARVEVKEGAVTQAHSHENEEMILVLKGSWRFHLPNGDVTLVPNQLLRIAPGVEHSSEALEDTVALDICAPARADWLNGTDHPLHYDPDQSLWAV
;
A
#
# COMPACT_ATOMS: atom_id res chain seq x y z
N MET A 1 -20.33 10.94 6.33
CA MET A 1 -20.16 9.70 5.57
C MET A 1 -19.20 9.92 4.42
N GLY A 2 -18.31 8.97 4.16
CA GLY A 2 -17.40 9.04 3.03
C GLY A 2 -17.61 7.86 2.08
N LEU A 3 -17.62 8.14 0.79
CA LEU A 3 -17.68 7.12 -0.25
C LEU A 3 -16.46 7.24 -1.14
N TYR A 4 -15.70 6.15 -1.26
CA TYR A 4 -14.58 6.06 -2.18
C TYR A 4 -14.92 5.05 -3.27
N ASP A 5 -14.58 5.41 -4.50
CA ASP A 5 -14.79 4.55 -5.66
C ASP A 5 -13.45 4.47 -6.40
N TRP A 6 -12.81 3.31 -6.37
CA TRP A 6 -11.50 3.12 -7.01
C TRP A 6 -11.50 3.54 -8.48
N ASP A 7 -12.60 3.27 -9.18
CA ASP A 7 -12.68 3.57 -10.62
C ASP A 7 -12.71 5.06 -10.91
N ARG A 8 -13.07 5.88 -9.93
CA ARG A 8 -13.17 7.33 -10.05
C ARG A 8 -11.97 8.06 -9.47
N MET A 9 -11.04 7.33 -8.85
CA MET A 9 -9.87 7.90 -8.21
C MET A 9 -8.67 7.83 -9.14
N LYS A 10 -7.86 8.90 -9.11
CA LYS A 10 -6.63 8.94 -9.87
C LYS A 10 -5.55 8.15 -9.13
N ALA A 11 -4.83 7.31 -9.86
CA ALA A 11 -3.71 6.59 -9.29
C ALA A 11 -2.51 7.51 -9.07
N GLU A 12 -1.83 7.33 -7.94
CA GLU A 12 -0.52 7.93 -7.69
C GLU A 12 0.54 6.99 -8.24
N GLU A 13 1.42 7.50 -9.10
CA GLU A 13 2.54 6.70 -9.58
C GLU A 13 3.71 6.85 -8.62
N ILE A 14 4.00 5.77 -7.88
CA ILE A 14 5.14 5.73 -6.96
C ILE A 14 6.43 5.51 -7.76
N THR A 15 6.37 4.55 -8.68
CA THR A 15 7.42 4.28 -9.67
C THR A 15 6.73 3.85 -10.97
N ASP A 16 7.50 3.59 -12.01
CA ASP A 16 6.96 3.05 -13.26
C ASP A 16 6.27 1.70 -13.07
N LEU A 17 6.60 0.98 -11.99
CA LEU A 17 6.09 -0.35 -11.71
C LEU A 17 5.13 -0.40 -10.53
N TYR A 18 4.87 0.72 -9.85
CA TYR A 18 4.07 0.76 -8.64
C TYR A 18 3.15 1.96 -8.65
N GLN A 19 1.85 1.72 -8.58
CA GLN A 19 0.86 2.78 -8.43
C GLN A 19 -0.16 2.40 -7.36
N ARG A 20 -0.79 3.40 -6.79
CA ARG A 20 -1.77 3.18 -5.74
C ARG A 20 -2.89 4.22 -5.77
N LYS A 21 -4.03 3.85 -5.20
CA LYS A 21 -5.15 4.75 -4.91
C LYS A 21 -5.41 4.64 -3.42
N VAL A 22 -5.48 5.77 -2.73
CA VAL A 22 -5.54 5.80 -1.27
C VAL A 22 -6.86 6.37 -0.79
N ALA A 23 -7.54 5.61 0.06
CA ALA A 23 -8.70 6.07 0.81
C ALA A 23 -8.25 6.35 2.24
N ILE A 24 -8.61 7.51 2.76
CA ILE A 24 -8.12 7.99 4.05
C ILE A 24 -9.28 8.14 5.02
N GLY A 25 -9.24 7.36 6.10
CA GLY A 25 -10.16 7.49 7.21
C GLY A 25 -9.55 8.29 8.34
N GLU A 26 -10.29 8.44 9.43
CA GLU A 26 -9.83 9.16 10.61
C GLU A 26 -8.65 8.47 11.28
N SER A 27 -8.71 7.15 11.40
CA SER A 27 -7.68 6.36 12.08
C SER A 27 -7.14 5.21 11.23
N ILE A 28 -7.47 5.17 9.96
CA ILE A 28 -7.05 4.08 9.08
C ILE A 28 -6.83 4.62 7.67
N THR A 29 -5.84 4.09 6.98
CA THR A 29 -5.67 4.30 5.55
C THR A 29 -5.77 2.97 4.83
N LEU A 30 -6.38 3.01 3.65
CA LEU A 30 -6.53 1.84 2.79
C LEU A 30 -6.05 2.22 1.39
N ALA A 31 -5.06 1.51 0.90
CA ALA A 31 -4.59 1.70 -0.47
C ALA A 31 -4.91 0.48 -1.31
N ARG A 32 -5.42 0.72 -2.51
CA ARG A 32 -5.46 -0.30 -3.55
C ARG A 32 -4.22 -0.12 -4.40
N VAL A 33 -3.33 -1.10 -4.33
CA VAL A 33 -2.04 -1.02 -5.00
C VAL A 33 -2.00 -1.94 -6.20
N GLU A 34 -1.33 -1.46 -7.24
CA GLU A 34 -1.02 -2.25 -8.43
C GLU A 34 0.48 -2.20 -8.60
N VAL A 35 1.12 -3.35 -8.50
CA VAL A 35 2.57 -3.48 -8.70
C VAL A 35 2.81 -4.44 -9.85
N LYS A 36 3.70 -4.04 -10.74
CA LYS A 36 4.09 -4.89 -11.88
C LYS A 36 5.20 -5.83 -11.48
N GLU A 37 5.32 -6.94 -12.19
CA GLU A 37 6.41 -7.89 -11.99
C GLU A 37 7.75 -7.15 -11.94
N GLY A 38 8.55 -7.48 -10.94
CA GLY A 38 9.86 -6.87 -10.73
C GLY A 38 9.86 -5.60 -9.90
N ALA A 39 8.70 -5.07 -9.52
CA ALA A 39 8.63 -3.90 -8.64
C ALA A 39 9.24 -4.25 -7.27
N VAL A 40 10.14 -3.40 -6.81
CA VAL A 40 10.84 -3.57 -5.53
C VAL A 40 10.54 -2.40 -4.62
N THR A 41 10.17 -2.69 -3.38
CA THR A 41 10.05 -1.68 -2.34
C THR A 41 11.24 -1.80 -1.41
N GLN A 42 11.92 -0.68 -1.16
CA GLN A 42 13.09 -0.65 -0.30
C GLN A 42 12.72 -0.98 1.15
N ALA A 43 13.70 -1.52 1.89
CA ALA A 43 13.52 -1.84 3.29
C ALA A 43 13.17 -0.58 4.08
N HIS A 44 12.11 -0.65 4.87
CA HIS A 44 11.63 0.45 5.70
C HIS A 44 10.83 -0.09 6.88
N SER A 45 10.57 0.77 7.84
CA SER A 45 9.69 0.47 8.95
C SER A 45 8.86 1.71 9.28
N HIS A 46 7.75 1.50 9.95
CA HIS A 46 6.87 2.58 10.39
C HIS A 46 6.12 2.15 11.65
N GLU A 47 5.62 3.12 12.38
CA GLU A 47 4.89 2.87 13.63
C GLU A 47 3.48 2.33 13.41
N ASN A 48 2.99 2.38 12.17
CA ASN A 48 1.67 1.86 11.84
C ASN A 48 1.67 0.34 11.80
N GLU A 49 0.59 -0.25 12.29
CA GLU A 49 0.31 -1.66 11.97
C GLU A 49 -0.16 -1.73 10.53
N GLU A 50 0.26 -2.74 9.81
CA GLU A 50 -0.06 -2.90 8.39
C GLU A 50 -0.63 -4.29 8.13
N MET A 51 -1.64 -4.35 7.27
CA MET A 51 -2.16 -5.61 6.74
C MET A 51 -2.22 -5.52 5.22
N ILE A 52 -1.74 -6.55 4.55
CA ILE A 52 -1.68 -6.61 3.10
C ILE A 52 -2.45 -7.84 2.63
N LEU A 53 -3.49 -7.60 1.83
CA LEU A 53 -4.31 -8.66 1.25
C LEU A 53 -4.09 -8.68 -0.27
N VAL A 54 -3.54 -9.78 -0.78
CA VAL A 54 -3.38 -9.93 -2.22
C VAL A 54 -4.69 -10.39 -2.85
N LEU A 55 -5.12 -9.67 -3.87
CA LEU A 55 -6.33 -9.98 -4.64
C LEU A 55 -5.99 -10.74 -5.92
N LYS A 56 -4.83 -10.44 -6.52
CA LYS A 56 -4.38 -11.03 -7.76
C LYS A 56 -2.85 -10.98 -7.79
N GLY A 57 -2.21 -12.01 -8.30
CA GLY A 57 -0.77 -12.02 -8.49
C GLY A 57 -0.01 -12.73 -7.37
N SER A 58 1.24 -12.31 -7.17
CA SER A 58 2.14 -12.93 -6.21
C SER A 58 3.15 -11.89 -5.73
N TRP A 59 3.20 -11.64 -4.43
CA TRP A 59 3.98 -10.57 -3.82
C TRP A 59 4.81 -11.11 -2.67
N ARG A 60 6.14 -11.04 -2.80
CA ARG A 60 7.07 -11.53 -1.77
C ARG A 60 7.46 -10.39 -0.85
N PHE A 61 7.37 -10.65 0.45
CA PHE A 61 7.83 -9.74 1.49
C PHE A 61 9.02 -10.33 2.22
N HIS A 62 10.03 -9.50 2.47
CA HIS A 62 11.21 -9.84 3.24
C HIS A 62 11.06 -9.26 4.64
N LEU A 63 11.03 -10.13 5.64
CA LEU A 63 10.85 -9.78 7.04
C LEU A 63 12.07 -10.24 7.83
N PRO A 64 12.33 -9.70 9.05
CA PRO A 64 13.51 -10.08 9.81
C PRO A 64 13.65 -11.59 10.06
N ASN A 65 12.55 -12.31 10.17
CA ASN A 65 12.54 -13.75 10.45
C ASN A 65 12.33 -14.62 9.21
N GLY A 66 12.39 -14.04 8.03
CA GLY A 66 12.29 -14.79 6.78
C GLY A 66 11.36 -14.17 5.77
N ASP A 67 11.29 -14.76 4.59
CA ASP A 67 10.46 -14.29 3.49
C ASP A 67 9.10 -14.95 3.53
N VAL A 68 8.10 -14.21 3.07
CA VAL A 68 6.75 -14.74 2.85
C VAL A 68 6.27 -14.29 1.48
N THR A 69 5.71 -15.22 0.73
CA THR A 69 5.11 -14.93 -0.57
C THR A 69 3.59 -15.02 -0.45
N LEU A 70 2.92 -13.90 -0.74
CA LEU A 70 1.47 -13.82 -0.70
C LEU A 70 0.91 -14.13 -2.08
N VAL A 71 -0.10 -14.98 -2.10
CA VAL A 71 -0.91 -15.26 -3.28
C VAL A 71 -2.36 -14.87 -2.98
N PRO A 72 -3.27 -14.87 -3.97
CA PRO A 72 -4.63 -14.35 -3.76
C PRO A 72 -5.34 -14.93 -2.53
N ASN A 73 -6.00 -14.05 -1.79
CA ASN A 73 -6.74 -14.31 -0.56
C ASN A 73 -5.86 -14.52 0.68
N GLN A 74 -4.54 -14.37 0.56
CA GLN A 74 -3.65 -14.41 1.71
C GLN A 74 -3.42 -13.02 2.26
N LEU A 75 -3.40 -12.93 3.57
CA LEU A 75 -3.24 -11.69 4.33
C LEU A 75 -1.98 -11.75 5.18
N LEU A 76 -1.10 -10.75 5.03
CA LEU A 76 0.08 -10.60 5.86
C LEU A 76 -0.14 -9.45 6.83
N ARG A 77 0.07 -9.71 8.14
CA ARG A 77 0.11 -8.66 9.15
C ARG A 77 1.55 -8.31 9.45
N ILE A 78 1.89 -7.03 9.39
CA ILE A 78 3.21 -6.51 9.78
C ILE A 78 3.02 -5.65 11.03
N ALA A 79 3.65 -6.05 12.14
CA ALA A 79 3.54 -5.34 13.40
C ALA A 79 4.24 -3.98 13.33
N PRO A 80 3.83 -3.01 14.18
CA PRO A 80 4.51 -1.72 14.24
C PRO A 80 6.01 -1.87 14.44
N GLY A 81 6.80 -1.10 13.69
CA GLY A 81 8.25 -1.06 13.82
C GLY A 81 9.01 -2.20 13.15
N VAL A 82 8.33 -3.17 12.56
CA VAL A 82 9.00 -4.29 11.89
C VAL A 82 9.48 -3.86 10.51
N GLU A 83 10.79 -3.99 10.29
CA GLU A 83 11.39 -3.69 8.99
C GLU A 83 10.91 -4.67 7.93
N HIS A 84 10.57 -4.17 6.77
CA HIS A 84 10.11 -5.00 5.66
C HIS A 84 10.46 -4.36 4.31
N SER A 85 10.61 -5.24 3.32
CA SER A 85 10.77 -4.86 1.92
C SER A 85 9.96 -5.84 1.08
N SER A 86 9.82 -5.58 -0.21
CA SER A 86 9.00 -6.43 -1.05
C SER A 86 9.48 -6.50 -2.48
N GLU A 87 9.03 -7.54 -3.16
CA GLU A 87 9.29 -7.76 -4.57
C GLU A 87 8.06 -8.42 -5.20
N ALA A 88 7.54 -7.82 -6.26
CA ALA A 88 6.43 -8.42 -6.99
C ALA A 88 6.96 -9.49 -7.93
N LEU A 89 6.48 -10.72 -7.76
CA LEU A 89 6.87 -11.85 -8.60
C LEU A 89 6.06 -11.92 -9.89
N GLU A 90 4.90 -11.30 -9.90
CA GLU A 90 3.98 -11.16 -11.01
C GLU A 90 3.31 -9.79 -10.89
N ASP A 91 2.57 -9.40 -11.92
CA ASP A 91 1.68 -8.26 -11.80
C ASP A 91 0.66 -8.54 -10.70
N THR A 92 0.59 -7.67 -9.71
CA THR A 92 -0.15 -7.91 -8.47
C THR A 92 -1.10 -6.76 -8.18
N VAL A 93 -2.29 -7.10 -7.69
CA VAL A 93 -3.26 -6.17 -7.13
C VAL A 93 -3.48 -6.57 -5.69
N ALA A 94 -3.39 -5.59 -4.79
CA ALA A 94 -3.53 -5.85 -3.35
C ALA A 94 -4.19 -4.67 -2.65
N LEU A 95 -4.72 -4.94 -1.46
CA LEU A 95 -5.16 -3.91 -0.52
C LEU A 95 -4.10 -3.81 0.57
N ASP A 96 -3.69 -2.59 0.86
CA ASP A 96 -2.68 -2.27 1.86
C ASP A 96 -3.33 -1.36 2.91
N ILE A 97 -3.46 -1.87 4.12
CA ILE A 97 -4.24 -1.25 5.19
C ILE A 97 -3.29 -0.89 6.33
N CYS A 98 -3.30 0.36 6.75
CA CYS A 98 -2.46 0.84 7.86
C CYS A 98 -3.30 1.55 8.91
N ALA A 99 -2.99 1.30 10.18
CA ALA A 99 -3.58 1.97 11.33
C ALA A 99 -2.51 2.23 12.40
N PRO A 100 -2.45 3.42 13.02
CA PRO A 100 -3.22 4.60 12.65
C PRO A 100 -2.93 5.07 11.22
N ALA A 101 -3.66 6.08 10.75
CA ALA A 101 -3.50 6.58 9.38
C ALA A 101 -2.04 6.96 9.09
N ARG A 102 -1.57 6.62 7.88
CA ARG A 102 -0.20 6.93 7.45
C ARG A 102 -0.08 8.43 7.16
N ALA A 103 0.58 9.16 8.06
CA ALA A 103 0.80 10.60 7.88
C ALA A 103 1.68 10.90 6.66
N ASP A 104 2.65 10.04 6.38
CA ASP A 104 3.53 10.17 5.22
C ASP A 104 2.77 10.00 3.89
N TRP A 105 1.70 9.20 3.88
CA TRP A 105 0.82 9.11 2.71
C TRP A 105 -0.02 10.37 2.56
N LEU A 106 -0.50 10.91 3.70
CA LEU A 106 -1.31 12.13 3.71
C LEU A 106 -0.54 13.34 3.21
N ASN A 107 0.74 13.45 3.58
CA ASN A 107 1.58 14.60 3.21
C ASN A 107 2.37 14.36 1.94
N GLY A 108 2.36 13.14 1.40
CA GLY A 108 3.18 12.77 0.26
C GLY A 108 4.66 12.65 0.58
N THR A 109 5.03 12.51 1.87
CA THR A 109 6.45 12.44 2.24
C THR A 109 7.10 11.10 1.91
N ASP A 110 6.32 10.03 1.76
CA ASP A 110 6.83 8.76 1.26
C ASP A 110 7.03 8.82 -0.27
N HIS A 111 6.28 9.72 -0.92
CA HIS A 111 6.33 9.91 -2.37
C HIS A 111 5.82 11.30 -2.75
N PRO A 112 6.53 12.39 -2.38
CA PRO A 112 6.02 13.75 -2.44
C PRO A 112 5.69 14.27 -3.84
N LEU A 113 6.25 13.70 -4.89
CA LEU A 113 6.07 14.20 -6.25
C LEU A 113 4.70 13.85 -6.83
N HIS A 114 3.99 12.91 -6.25
CA HIS A 114 2.76 12.36 -6.83
C HIS A 114 1.54 12.46 -5.93
N TYR A 115 1.70 12.97 -4.72
CA TYR A 115 0.58 13.08 -3.79
C TYR A 115 -0.34 14.22 -4.22
N ASP A 116 -1.62 13.91 -4.36
CA ASP A 116 -2.67 14.88 -4.66
C ASP A 116 -3.75 14.78 -3.59
N PRO A 117 -3.82 15.76 -2.67
CA PRO A 117 -4.80 15.71 -1.57
C PRO A 117 -6.25 15.64 -2.06
N ASP A 118 -6.56 16.30 -3.18
CA ASP A 118 -7.91 16.35 -3.72
C ASP A 118 -8.35 14.98 -4.23
N GLN A 119 -7.43 14.16 -4.69
CA GLN A 119 -7.71 12.79 -5.14
C GLN A 119 -7.91 11.84 -3.97
N SER A 120 -7.26 12.12 -2.85
CA SER A 120 -7.30 11.26 -1.67
C SER A 120 -8.48 11.53 -0.76
N LEU A 121 -9.16 12.67 -0.93
CA LEU A 121 -10.20 13.16 -0.03
C LEU A 121 -11.60 13.10 -0.64
N TRP A 122 -11.88 12.06 -1.34
CA TRP A 122 -13.19 11.84 -1.98
C TRP A 122 -14.24 11.33 -0.99
N ALA A 123 -14.34 11.97 0.15
CA ALA A 123 -15.31 11.62 1.16
C ALA A 123 -16.59 12.42 0.96
N VAL A 124 -17.71 11.76 1.08
CA VAL A 124 -19.02 12.37 0.98
C VAL A 124 -19.81 12.16 2.25
#